data_16544976e5e6aa3ba12901ccb377ad6e
#
_entry.id   16544976e5e6aa3ba12901ccb377ad6e
#
_cell.length_a   1.000
_cell.length_b   1.000
_cell.length_c   1.000
_cell.angle_alpha   90.00
_cell.angle_beta   90.00
_cell.angle_gamma   90.00
#
_symmetry.space_group_name_H-M   'P 1'
#
loop_
_entity.id
_entity.type
_entity.pdbx_description
1 polymer ?
#
loop_
_entity_poly.entity_id
_entity_poly.type
_entity_poly.pdbx_seq_one_letter_code
_entity_poly.pdbx_strand_id
1 'polypeptide(L)'
;MSHSPVVADPAAALASRLRERGMRMTPQRMSVMTAVTQLVHATPDQVAEAVPNVDLTTVYRTLETLEHIGLLAHTHLGHGAPSYRLAEDDHVHVVCHHCGKVIDVPAGLADRIASELMAEQGFVLDRSHFTVFGSCATCAVGGTDD
;
A
#
# COMPACT_ATOMS: atom_id res chain seq x y z
N MET A 1 -12.71 -29.31 -9.70
CA MET A 1 -12.66 -28.10 -10.50
C MET A 1 -12.16 -26.96 -9.72
N SER A 2 -11.00 -26.53 -10.07
CA SER A 2 -10.43 -25.39 -9.40
C SER A 2 -11.00 -24.14 -10.02
N HIS A 3 -11.72 -23.41 -9.26
CA HIS A 3 -12.06 -22.07 -9.63
C HIS A 3 -10.90 -21.20 -9.23
N SER A 4 -10.21 -20.69 -10.20
CA SER A 4 -9.32 -19.60 -9.95
C SER A 4 -10.18 -18.48 -9.34
N PRO A 5 -9.77 -17.90 -8.24
CA PRO A 5 -10.49 -16.74 -7.73
C PRO A 5 -10.52 -15.73 -8.87
N VAL A 6 -11.69 -15.27 -9.19
CA VAL A 6 -11.83 -14.21 -10.16
C VAL A 6 -11.15 -13.01 -9.53
N VAL A 7 -9.94 -12.76 -9.97
CA VAL A 7 -9.25 -11.54 -9.57
C VAL A 7 -10.05 -10.43 -10.19
N ALA A 8 -10.70 -9.65 -9.36
CA ALA A 8 -11.46 -8.52 -9.83
C ALA A 8 -10.54 -7.68 -10.72
N ASP A 9 -10.97 -7.46 -11.94
CA ASP A 9 -10.21 -6.64 -12.87
C ASP A 9 -10.01 -5.26 -12.23
N PRO A 10 -8.78 -4.82 -12.00
CA PRO A 10 -8.53 -3.51 -11.39
C PRO A 10 -9.19 -2.37 -12.15
N ALA A 11 -9.30 -2.51 -13.47
CA ALA A 11 -9.96 -1.51 -14.30
C ALA A 11 -11.44 -1.40 -13.98
N ALA A 12 -12.11 -2.54 -13.80
CA ALA A 12 -13.54 -2.55 -13.50
C ALA A 12 -13.81 -1.98 -12.11
N ALA A 13 -12.97 -2.35 -11.13
CA ALA A 13 -13.08 -1.82 -9.78
C ALA A 13 -12.87 -0.31 -9.74
N LEU A 14 -11.86 0.17 -10.46
CA LEU A 14 -11.58 1.59 -10.56
C LEU A 14 -12.76 2.34 -11.19
N ALA A 15 -13.27 1.85 -12.31
CA ALA A 15 -14.37 2.47 -13.00
C ALA A 15 -15.61 2.56 -12.11
N SER A 16 -15.90 1.48 -11.39
CA SER A 16 -17.06 1.41 -10.50
C SER A 16 -16.94 2.43 -9.35
N ARG A 17 -15.78 2.48 -8.71
CA ARG A 17 -15.56 3.40 -7.60
C ARG A 17 -15.59 4.85 -8.05
N LEU A 18 -15.02 5.13 -9.21
CA LEU A 18 -15.05 6.48 -9.76
C LEU A 18 -16.49 6.93 -10.06
N ARG A 19 -17.29 6.03 -10.64
CA ARG A 19 -18.70 6.35 -10.92
C ARG A 19 -19.48 6.64 -9.66
N GLU A 20 -19.24 5.88 -8.60
CA GLU A 20 -19.90 6.10 -7.31
C GLU A 20 -19.61 7.49 -6.76
N ARG A 21 -18.47 8.06 -7.12
CA ARG A 21 -18.07 9.39 -6.67
C ARG A 21 -18.31 10.46 -7.72
N GLY A 22 -19.01 10.13 -8.81
CA GLY A 22 -19.30 11.08 -9.90
C GLY A 22 -18.07 11.44 -10.73
N MET A 23 -17.05 10.59 -10.71
CA MET A 23 -15.81 10.82 -11.43
C MET A 23 -15.69 9.92 -12.66
N ARG A 24 -14.90 10.35 -13.62
CA ARG A 24 -14.72 9.61 -14.85
C ARG A 24 -13.45 8.78 -14.84
N MET A 25 -13.51 7.64 -15.53
CA MET A 25 -12.32 6.89 -15.84
C MET A 25 -11.55 7.66 -16.91
N THR A 26 -10.27 7.90 -16.67
CA THR A 26 -9.38 8.51 -17.66
C THR A 26 -8.19 7.58 -17.90
N PRO A 27 -7.55 7.70 -19.09
CA PRO A 27 -6.35 6.91 -19.36
C PRO A 27 -5.25 7.14 -18.33
N GLN A 28 -5.08 8.36 -17.86
CA GLN A 28 -4.07 8.66 -16.84
C GLN A 28 -4.35 7.92 -15.53
N ARG A 29 -5.60 7.94 -15.07
CA ARG A 29 -5.99 7.24 -13.85
C ARG A 29 -5.76 5.75 -13.98
N MET A 30 -6.10 5.19 -15.14
CA MET A 30 -5.87 3.77 -15.41
C MET A 30 -4.37 3.43 -15.40
N SER A 31 -3.55 4.26 -16.06
CA SER A 31 -2.12 4.04 -16.12
C SER A 31 -1.48 4.07 -14.72
N VAL A 32 -1.87 5.04 -13.91
CA VAL A 32 -1.36 5.15 -12.55
C VAL A 32 -1.77 3.94 -11.71
N MET A 33 -3.03 3.54 -11.80
CA MET A 33 -3.55 2.39 -11.07
C MET A 33 -2.82 1.11 -11.46
N THR A 34 -2.61 0.92 -12.75
CA THR A 34 -1.88 -0.25 -13.26
C THR A 34 -0.45 -0.26 -12.74
N ALA A 35 0.22 0.89 -12.75
CA ALA A 35 1.58 1.00 -12.26
C ALA A 35 1.67 0.62 -10.78
N VAL A 36 0.72 1.09 -9.97
CA VAL A 36 0.70 0.75 -8.53
C VAL A 36 0.58 -0.76 -8.34
N THR A 37 -0.24 -1.43 -9.15
CA THR A 37 -0.42 -2.87 -9.00
C THR A 37 0.79 -3.67 -9.45
N GLN A 38 1.62 -3.12 -10.34
CA GLN A 38 2.78 -3.82 -10.88
C GLN A 38 4.07 -3.57 -10.13
N LEU A 39 4.16 -2.46 -9.41
CA LEU A 39 5.37 -2.11 -8.68
C LEU A 39 5.38 -2.73 -7.29
N VAL A 40 6.55 -3.17 -6.86
CA VAL A 40 6.74 -3.69 -5.50
C VAL A 40 6.62 -2.55 -4.50
N HIS A 41 7.23 -1.42 -4.81
CA HIS A 41 7.13 -0.21 -4.02
C HIS A 41 6.70 0.92 -4.95
N ALA A 42 5.49 1.36 -4.82
CA ALA A 42 4.93 2.37 -5.71
C ALA A 42 5.00 3.76 -5.07
N THR A 43 6.22 4.29 -4.97
CA THR A 43 6.38 5.70 -4.59
C THR A 43 5.95 6.56 -5.77
N PRO A 44 5.57 7.82 -5.54
CA PRO A 44 5.18 8.70 -6.66
C PRO A 44 6.23 8.79 -7.77
N ASP A 45 7.51 8.82 -7.38
CA ASP A 45 8.59 8.86 -8.38
C ASP A 45 8.66 7.58 -9.20
N GLN A 46 8.51 6.44 -8.57
CA GLN A 46 8.50 5.15 -9.27
C GLN A 46 7.30 5.02 -10.18
N VAL A 47 6.15 5.50 -9.73
CA VAL A 47 4.95 5.51 -10.57
C VAL A 47 5.16 6.42 -11.77
N ALA A 48 5.76 7.60 -11.57
CA ALA A 48 6.03 8.53 -12.66
C ALA A 48 6.97 7.92 -13.71
N GLU A 49 7.98 7.16 -13.27
CA GLU A 49 8.87 6.46 -14.20
C GLU A 49 8.14 5.39 -15.00
N ALA A 50 7.16 4.75 -14.39
CA ALA A 50 6.38 3.70 -15.05
C ALA A 50 5.33 4.25 -16.01
N VAL A 51 4.95 5.52 -15.88
CA VAL A 51 3.95 6.16 -16.72
C VAL A 51 4.50 7.45 -17.33
N PRO A 52 5.47 7.33 -18.25
CA PRO A 52 6.18 8.51 -18.79
C PRO A 52 5.29 9.51 -19.51
N ASN A 53 4.09 9.10 -19.92
CA ASN A 53 3.18 10.00 -20.61
C ASN A 53 2.36 10.88 -19.65
N VAL A 54 2.53 10.69 -18.35
CA VAL A 54 1.81 11.45 -17.32
C VAL A 54 2.85 12.24 -16.54
N ASP A 55 2.64 13.54 -16.41
CA ASP A 55 3.60 14.36 -15.68
C ASP A 55 3.53 14.12 -14.18
N LEU A 56 4.59 14.47 -13.49
CA LEU A 56 4.73 14.16 -12.06
C LEU A 56 3.62 14.79 -11.22
N THR A 57 3.23 16.01 -11.52
CA THR A 57 2.14 16.66 -10.79
C THR A 57 0.84 15.89 -10.93
N THR A 58 0.55 15.42 -12.13
CA THR A 58 -0.65 14.60 -12.38
C THR A 58 -0.58 13.27 -11.67
N VAL A 59 0.61 12.66 -11.60
CA VAL A 59 0.82 11.42 -10.85
C VAL A 59 0.46 11.63 -9.38
N TYR A 60 0.99 12.68 -8.75
CA TYR A 60 0.70 12.99 -7.35
C TYR A 60 -0.80 13.20 -7.12
N ARG A 61 -1.41 14.02 -7.96
CA ARG A 61 -2.86 14.29 -7.84
C ARG A 61 -3.70 13.04 -8.01
N THR A 62 -3.31 12.19 -8.95
CA THR A 62 -4.03 10.96 -9.23
C THR A 62 -3.92 9.99 -8.05
N LEU A 63 -2.72 9.84 -7.48
CA LEU A 63 -2.53 9.00 -6.31
C LEU A 63 -3.36 9.48 -5.13
N GLU A 64 -3.37 10.78 -4.88
CA GLU A 64 -4.17 11.37 -3.80
C GLU A 64 -5.67 11.16 -4.04
N THR A 65 -6.12 11.34 -5.26
CA THR A 65 -7.52 11.13 -5.61
C THR A 65 -7.93 9.68 -5.41
N LEU A 66 -7.11 8.74 -5.88
CA LEU A 66 -7.40 7.31 -5.73
C LEU A 66 -7.39 6.88 -4.27
N GLU A 67 -6.54 7.48 -3.48
CA GLU A 67 -6.53 7.21 -2.03
C GLU A 67 -7.78 7.79 -1.37
N HIS A 68 -8.16 9.00 -1.75
CA HIS A 68 -9.34 9.66 -1.18
C HIS A 68 -10.62 8.88 -1.43
N ILE A 69 -10.74 8.25 -2.60
CA ILE A 69 -11.92 7.44 -2.91
C ILE A 69 -11.82 5.99 -2.43
N GLY A 70 -10.75 5.66 -1.70
CA GLY A 70 -10.62 4.37 -1.05
C GLY A 70 -10.08 3.23 -1.90
N LEU A 71 -9.50 3.53 -3.06
CA LEU A 71 -8.90 2.51 -3.92
C LEU A 71 -7.43 2.24 -3.60
N LEU A 72 -6.73 3.27 -3.13
CA LEU A 72 -5.33 3.14 -2.73
C LEU A 72 -5.15 3.52 -1.28
N ALA A 73 -4.09 3.01 -0.69
CA ALA A 73 -3.62 3.42 0.62
C ALA A 73 -2.12 3.63 0.50
N HIS A 74 -1.56 4.42 1.39
CA HIS A 74 -0.11 4.61 1.40
C HIS A 74 0.48 4.22 2.74
N THR A 75 1.75 3.85 2.71
CA THR A 75 2.49 3.47 3.91
C THR A 75 3.86 4.11 3.83
N HIS A 76 4.35 4.62 4.94
CA HIS A 76 5.72 5.13 5.04
C HIS A 76 6.61 3.97 5.48
N LEU A 77 7.51 3.56 4.60
CA LEU A 77 8.40 2.43 4.85
C LEU A 77 9.77 2.92 5.34
N GLY A 78 9.78 3.93 6.19
CA GLY A 78 11.01 4.51 6.71
C GLY A 78 11.08 5.99 6.37
N HIS A 79 12.28 6.47 6.06
CA HIS A 79 12.48 7.86 5.68
C HIS A 79 12.31 7.99 4.17
N GLY A 80 11.48 8.87 3.73
CA GLY A 80 11.29 9.13 2.33
C GLY A 80 9.82 9.16 1.93
N ALA A 81 9.58 9.04 0.63
CA ALA A 81 8.24 9.16 0.08
C ALA A 81 7.36 7.99 0.47
N PRO A 82 6.05 8.21 0.58
CA PRO A 82 5.12 7.11 0.86
C PRO A 82 5.07 6.13 -0.30
N SER A 83 4.82 4.87 0.01
CA SER A 83 4.60 3.84 -0.98
C SER A 83 3.10 3.56 -1.05
N TYR A 84 2.54 3.60 -2.25
CA TYR A 84 1.12 3.36 -2.47
C TYR A 84 0.87 1.89 -2.80
N ARG A 85 -0.29 1.41 -2.41
CA ARG A 85 -0.73 0.04 -2.67
C ARG A 85 -2.24 0.01 -2.80
N LEU A 86 -2.77 -1.09 -3.30
CA LEU A 86 -4.22 -1.26 -3.31
C LEU A 86 -4.72 -1.28 -1.87
N ALA A 87 -5.81 -0.58 -1.63
CA ALA A 87 -6.39 -0.50 -0.28
C ALA A 87 -6.86 -1.87 0.23
N GLU A 88 -7.12 -2.79 -0.68
CA GLU A 88 -7.54 -4.15 -0.34
C GLU A 88 -6.38 -5.06 0.01
N ASP A 89 -5.15 -4.64 -0.30
CA ASP A 89 -3.96 -5.40 0.04
C ASP A 89 -3.65 -5.17 1.51
N ASP A 90 -4.24 -6.00 2.32
CA ASP A 90 -4.22 -5.84 3.75
C ASP A 90 -3.01 -6.57 4.33
N HIS A 91 -1.85 -5.97 4.22
CA HIS A 91 -0.61 -6.52 4.77
C HIS A 91 -0.07 -5.64 5.88
N VAL A 92 0.64 -6.26 6.80
CA VAL A 92 1.47 -5.54 7.74
C VAL A 92 2.88 -5.51 7.15
N HIS A 93 3.45 -4.34 7.00
CA HIS A 93 4.81 -4.19 6.51
C HIS A 93 5.78 -4.23 7.69
N VAL A 94 6.74 -5.13 7.62
CA VAL A 94 7.77 -5.26 8.66
C VAL A 94 9.10 -4.87 8.02
N VAL A 95 9.73 -3.85 8.56
CA VAL A 95 10.92 -3.24 7.96
C VAL A 95 12.14 -3.39 8.86
N CYS A 96 13.22 -3.88 8.29
CA CYS A 96 14.48 -3.96 9.02
C CYS A 96 15.19 -2.61 8.97
N HIS A 97 15.54 -2.07 10.15
CA HIS A 97 16.28 -0.81 10.24
C HIS A 97 17.68 -0.88 9.61
N HIS A 98 18.28 -2.06 9.62
CA HIS A 98 19.68 -2.19 9.21
C HIS A 98 19.86 -2.40 7.71
N CYS A 99 19.16 -3.36 7.14
CA CYS A 99 19.32 -3.68 5.72
C CYS A 99 18.19 -3.17 4.84
N GLY A 100 17.15 -2.62 5.42
CA GLY A 100 16.01 -2.10 4.66
C GLY A 100 15.06 -3.16 4.11
N LYS A 101 15.29 -4.42 4.44
CA LYS A 101 14.41 -5.50 3.97
C LYS A 101 12.99 -5.27 4.43
N VAL A 102 12.04 -5.44 3.52
CA VAL A 102 10.61 -5.33 3.83
C VAL A 102 9.99 -6.71 3.74
N ILE A 103 9.31 -7.11 4.80
CA ILE A 103 8.59 -8.38 4.84
C ILE A 103 7.12 -8.07 4.94
N ASP A 104 6.33 -8.69 4.07
CA ASP A 104 4.87 -8.54 4.11
C ASP A 104 4.31 -9.67 4.95
N VAL A 105 3.56 -9.32 5.97
CA VAL A 105 2.96 -10.27 6.90
C VAL A 105 1.44 -10.21 6.75
N PRO A 106 0.74 -11.34 6.79
CA PRO A 106 -0.72 -11.33 6.66
C PRO A 106 -1.42 -10.43 7.68
N ALA A 107 -2.55 -9.91 7.28
CA ALA A 107 -3.34 -8.99 8.09
C ALA A 107 -3.75 -9.52 9.46
N GLY A 108 -3.76 -10.83 9.65
CA GLY A 108 -4.10 -11.43 10.94
C GLY A 108 -3.30 -10.89 12.12
N LEU A 109 -2.04 -10.50 11.87
CA LEU A 109 -1.23 -9.90 12.92
C LEU A 109 -1.80 -8.56 13.35
N ALA A 110 -2.21 -7.73 12.38
CA ALA A 110 -2.83 -6.45 12.67
C ALA A 110 -4.19 -6.62 13.38
N ASP A 111 -4.92 -7.68 13.03
CA ASP A 111 -6.21 -7.96 13.67
C ASP A 111 -6.06 -8.19 15.17
N ARG A 112 -5.03 -8.94 15.57
CA ARG A 112 -4.80 -9.21 16.98
C ARG A 112 -4.44 -7.95 17.74
N ILE A 113 -3.55 -7.15 17.18
CA ILE A 113 -3.14 -5.89 17.82
C ILE A 113 -4.34 -4.94 17.92
N ALA A 114 -5.11 -4.84 16.84
CA ALA A 114 -6.29 -3.98 16.82
C ALA A 114 -7.29 -4.39 17.88
N SER A 115 -7.53 -5.70 18.04
CA SER A 115 -8.46 -6.22 19.04
C SER A 115 -8.01 -5.91 20.46
N GLU A 116 -6.74 -6.12 20.75
CA GLU A 116 -6.20 -5.86 22.07
C GLU A 116 -6.20 -4.38 22.41
N LEU A 117 -5.85 -3.54 21.46
CA LEU A 117 -5.88 -2.09 21.67
C LEU A 117 -7.30 -1.60 21.94
N MET A 118 -8.27 -2.13 21.22
CA MET A 118 -9.65 -1.77 21.43
C MET A 118 -10.13 -2.23 22.82
N ALA A 119 -9.83 -3.48 23.18
CA ALA A 119 -10.30 -4.05 24.44
C ALA A 119 -9.69 -3.36 25.66
N GLU A 120 -8.39 -3.05 25.60
CA GLU A 120 -7.69 -2.51 26.77
C GLU A 120 -7.69 -0.99 26.85
N GLN A 121 -7.68 -0.32 25.72
CA GLN A 121 -7.52 1.13 25.65
C GLN A 121 -8.66 1.85 24.96
N GLY A 122 -9.60 1.14 24.38
CA GLY A 122 -10.61 1.76 23.52
C GLY A 122 -10.01 2.45 22.30
N PHE A 123 -8.84 1.99 21.89
CA PHE A 123 -8.09 2.63 20.82
C PHE A 123 -8.35 1.95 19.48
N VAL A 124 -8.66 2.74 18.46
CA VAL A 124 -8.91 2.23 17.10
C VAL A 124 -7.63 2.32 16.30
N LEU A 125 -7.09 1.17 15.90
CA LEU A 125 -5.85 1.12 15.13
C LEU A 125 -6.09 1.54 13.69
N ASP A 126 -5.27 2.44 13.19
CA ASP A 126 -5.29 2.80 11.76
C ASP A 126 -4.40 1.81 11.01
N ARG A 127 -5.03 0.84 10.39
CA ARG A 127 -4.32 -0.22 9.68
C ARG A 127 -3.66 0.24 8.40
N SER A 128 -4.15 1.34 7.83
CA SER A 128 -3.57 1.86 6.58
C SER A 128 -2.18 2.43 6.77
N HIS A 129 -1.81 2.75 8.01
CA HIS A 129 -0.51 3.32 8.33
C HIS A 129 0.28 2.43 9.29
N PHE A 130 0.05 1.14 9.26
CA PHE A 130 0.65 0.23 10.21
C PHE A 130 1.91 -0.43 9.65
N THR A 131 3.06 0.01 10.15
CA THR A 131 4.37 -0.55 9.79
C THR A 131 5.13 -0.87 11.06
N VAL A 132 5.77 -2.04 11.08
CA VAL A 132 6.55 -2.48 12.24
C VAL A 132 8.04 -2.41 11.87
N PHE A 133 8.82 -1.77 12.71
CA PHE A 133 10.27 -1.64 12.51
C PHE A 133 11.04 -2.47 13.50
N GLY A 134 12.16 -3.02 13.06
CA GLY A 134 13.00 -3.82 13.92
C GLY A 134 14.23 -4.33 13.17
N SER A 135 14.74 -5.47 13.56
CA SER A 135 15.91 -6.10 12.93
C SER A 135 15.50 -7.46 12.38
N CYS A 136 15.80 -7.72 11.12
CA CYS A 136 15.51 -9.03 10.54
C CYS A 136 16.40 -10.10 11.16
N ALA A 137 16.06 -11.36 10.93
CA ALA A 137 16.79 -12.49 11.54
C ALA A 137 18.29 -12.42 11.26
N THR A 138 18.67 -12.09 10.04
CA THR A 138 20.07 -12.00 9.66
C THR A 138 20.78 -10.88 10.40
N CYS A 139 20.17 -9.71 10.46
CA CYS A 139 20.77 -8.54 11.13
C CYS A 139 20.77 -8.71 12.65
N ALA A 140 19.73 -9.31 13.20
CA ALA A 140 19.67 -9.53 14.65
C ALA A 140 20.74 -10.48 15.13
N VAL A 141 21.02 -11.53 14.34
CA VAL A 141 22.06 -12.50 14.67
C VAL A 141 23.46 -11.92 14.46
N GLY A 142 23.67 -11.20 13.35
CA GLY A 142 24.96 -10.62 13.05
C GLY A 142 25.22 -9.32 13.75
N GLY A 143 24.16 -8.65 14.21
CA GLY A 143 24.25 -7.32 14.75
C GLY A 143 24.34 -7.31 16.24
N THR A 144 25.12 -8.04 16.81
CA THR A 144 25.20 -7.98 18.13
C THR A 144 25.50 -6.77 18.74
N ASP A 145 25.36 -6.17 18.98
CA ASP A 145 25.83 -5.27 19.63
C ASP A 145 25.43 -4.31 19.88
N ASP A 146 25.33 -4.21 20.21
CA ASP A 146 25.20 -3.35 20.70
C ASP A 146 24.96 -2.57 20.65
#